data_4d79552fc53f6e9fba3fcceedaf9a669
#
_entry.id   4d79552fc53f6e9fba3fcceedaf9a669
#
_cell.length_a   1.000
_cell.length_b   1.000
_cell.length_c   1.000
_cell.angle_alpha   90.00
_cell.angle_beta   90.00
_cell.angle_gamma   90.00
#
_symmetry.space_group_name_H-M   'P 1'
#
loop_
_entity.id
_entity.type
_entity.pdbx_description
1 polymer ?
#
loop_
_entity_poly.entity_id
_entity_poly.type
_entity_poly.pdbx_seq_one_letter_code
_entity_poly.pdbx_strand_id
1 'polypeptide(L)'
;MLSYRHSFHAGNHADVVKHIVQSLILDTLKQKDKPFVYHDTHSGVGRYDLTHEWSEKTGEYKQGIARIWDNPNIPEDIASYIDSIKTLNNGEKLRYYPGSPRVARAQIRPQDRMVLTELHPADHPLLEQEFHRDRQVSIYKEDGFKRLKGSLPPQERRGLVLIDPPYELAKEYRDVVQAIFQSHKRWATGIYAIWYPVVNRCDIEDMIEGLEGLGIRKILQIELGVSPDTNERGMTASGMIVINPPWKLESQMKEILPFLQEAIAPATGHWKVDWIVPE
;
A
#
# COMPACT_ATOMS: atom_id res chain seq x y z
N MET A 1 22.80 -1.43 -2.82
CA MET A 1 22.86 -0.06 -2.23
C MET A 1 21.41 0.42 -2.27
N LEU A 2 20.80 0.74 -1.13
CA LEU A 2 19.42 1.22 -1.09
C LEU A 2 19.41 2.66 -1.64
N SER A 3 19.02 2.82 -2.90
CA SER A 3 19.01 4.12 -3.60
C SER A 3 17.62 4.73 -3.75
N TYR A 4 16.59 3.89 -3.64
CA TYR A 4 15.19 4.32 -3.74
C TYR A 4 14.82 5.31 -2.64
N ARG A 5 14.16 6.38 -3.03
CA ARG A 5 13.62 7.42 -2.13
C ARG A 5 12.18 7.71 -2.52
N HIS A 6 11.26 7.24 -1.71
CA HIS A 6 9.83 7.39 -1.98
C HIS A 6 9.36 8.86 -2.05
N SER A 7 10.09 9.79 -1.44
CA SER A 7 9.79 11.23 -1.49
C SER A 7 9.67 11.81 -2.91
N PHE A 8 10.28 11.18 -3.91
CA PHE A 8 10.13 11.58 -5.31
C PHE A 8 8.76 11.19 -5.89
N HIS A 9 8.12 10.18 -5.33
CA HIS A 9 6.91 9.52 -5.88
C HIS A 9 5.68 9.69 -5.00
N ALA A 10 5.85 10.27 -3.80
CA ALA A 10 4.78 10.38 -2.81
C ALA A 10 3.53 11.04 -3.37
N GLY A 11 2.38 10.40 -3.19
CA GLY A 11 1.07 10.87 -3.65
C GLY A 11 0.79 10.67 -5.13
N ASN A 12 1.60 9.89 -5.85
CA ASN A 12 1.30 9.52 -7.23
C ASN A 12 0.11 8.53 -7.33
N HIS A 13 -0.27 8.14 -8.54
CA HIS A 13 -1.37 7.19 -8.77
C HIS A 13 -1.19 5.85 -8.05
N ALA A 14 0.05 5.39 -7.91
CA ALA A 14 0.36 4.13 -7.25
C ALA A 14 0.08 4.20 -5.74
N ASP A 15 0.51 5.27 -5.09
CA ASP A 15 0.20 5.54 -3.69
C ASP A 15 -1.30 5.66 -3.46
N VAL A 16 -2.02 6.32 -4.38
CA VAL A 16 -3.49 6.46 -4.28
C VAL A 16 -4.16 5.10 -4.23
N VAL A 17 -3.87 4.20 -5.17
CA VAL A 17 -4.45 2.85 -5.20
C VAL A 17 -4.06 2.05 -3.96
N LYS A 18 -2.78 2.04 -3.62
CA LYS A 18 -2.26 1.32 -2.44
C LYS A 18 -2.96 1.74 -1.15
N HIS A 19 -3.06 3.04 -0.91
CA HIS A 19 -3.62 3.55 0.34
C HIS A 19 -5.15 3.47 0.39
N ILE A 20 -5.85 3.48 -0.75
CA ILE A 20 -7.28 3.18 -0.82
C ILE A 20 -7.51 1.71 -0.42
N VAL A 21 -6.83 0.76 -1.05
CA VAL A 21 -6.95 -0.67 -0.71
C VAL A 21 -6.62 -0.92 0.76
N GLN A 22 -5.53 -0.31 1.26
CA GLN A 22 -5.16 -0.36 2.68
C GLN A 22 -6.31 0.13 3.58
N SER A 23 -6.90 1.28 3.26
CA SER A 23 -7.98 1.89 4.05
C SER A 23 -9.23 1.03 4.08
N LEU A 24 -9.67 0.48 2.95
CA LEU A 24 -10.82 -0.42 2.86
C LEU A 24 -10.64 -1.69 3.70
N ILE A 25 -9.43 -2.25 3.71
CA ILE A 25 -9.10 -3.41 4.55
C ILE A 25 -9.16 -3.03 6.04
N LEU A 26 -8.58 -1.89 6.42
CA LEU A 26 -8.62 -1.40 7.80
C LEU A 26 -10.05 -1.09 8.25
N ASP A 27 -10.88 -0.49 7.41
CA ASP A 27 -12.29 -0.24 7.68
C ASP A 27 -13.06 -1.53 7.96
N THR A 28 -12.80 -2.58 7.17
CA THR A 28 -13.39 -3.90 7.44
C THR A 28 -12.89 -4.52 8.75
N LEU A 29 -11.61 -4.39 9.06
CA LEU A 29 -11.05 -4.89 10.32
C LEU A 29 -11.67 -4.19 11.53
N LYS A 30 -11.99 -2.90 11.43
CA LYS A 30 -12.64 -2.12 12.50
C LYS A 30 -14.08 -2.52 12.78
N GLN A 31 -14.79 -3.17 11.85
CA GLN A 31 -16.18 -3.61 12.05
C GLN A 31 -16.34 -4.62 13.18
N LYS A 32 -15.28 -5.36 13.54
CA LYS A 32 -15.27 -6.24 14.71
C LYS A 32 -14.56 -5.55 15.86
N ASP A 33 -15.10 -5.64 17.07
CA ASP A 33 -14.54 -5.00 18.27
C ASP A 33 -13.19 -5.61 18.72
N LYS A 34 -12.88 -6.84 18.30
CA LYS A 34 -11.58 -7.49 18.58
C LYS A 34 -10.41 -6.70 18.01
N PRO A 35 -9.31 -6.55 18.76
CA PRO A 35 -8.12 -5.84 18.27
C PRO A 35 -7.51 -6.51 17.03
N PHE A 36 -6.75 -5.73 16.27
CA PHE A 36 -5.96 -6.20 15.15
C PHE A 36 -4.57 -5.54 15.14
N VAL A 37 -3.66 -6.12 14.37
CA VAL A 37 -2.35 -5.53 14.10
C VAL A 37 -2.24 -5.11 12.63
N TYR A 38 -1.61 -3.98 12.41
CA TYR A 38 -1.11 -3.55 11.11
C TYR A 38 0.40 -3.77 11.06
N HIS A 39 0.87 -4.58 10.12
CA HIS A 39 2.28 -4.76 9.80
C HIS A 39 2.62 -4.05 8.50
N ASP A 40 3.66 -3.23 8.52
CA ASP A 40 4.23 -2.57 7.35
C ASP A 40 5.68 -2.99 7.19
N THR A 41 5.98 -3.67 6.08
CA THR A 41 7.31 -4.28 5.87
C THR A 41 8.34 -3.30 5.31
N HIS A 42 7.88 -2.19 4.69
CA HIS A 42 8.73 -1.17 4.07
C HIS A 42 8.08 0.21 4.30
N SER A 43 8.24 0.71 5.52
CA SER A 43 7.39 1.79 6.05
C SER A 43 7.74 3.19 5.54
N GLY A 44 8.94 3.37 4.96
CA GLY A 44 9.42 4.71 4.58
C GLY A 44 9.51 5.66 5.77
N VAL A 45 9.36 6.95 5.51
CA VAL A 45 9.46 8.01 6.54
C VAL A 45 8.12 8.34 7.23
N GLY A 46 7.02 7.77 6.76
CA GLY A 46 5.68 7.95 7.32
C GLY A 46 4.94 9.21 6.85
N ARG A 47 5.62 10.32 6.59
CA ARG A 47 5.02 11.57 6.09
C ARG A 47 5.93 12.26 5.08
N TYR A 48 5.35 12.80 4.02
CA TYR A 48 6.05 13.48 2.92
C TYR A 48 5.56 14.91 2.78
N ASP A 49 6.50 15.89 2.71
CA ASP A 49 6.18 17.28 2.36
C ASP A 49 6.22 17.44 0.84
N LEU A 50 5.05 17.65 0.23
CA LEU A 50 4.92 17.78 -1.23
C LEU A 50 5.53 19.07 -1.78
N THR A 51 5.86 20.04 -0.90
CA THR A 51 6.58 21.25 -1.27
C THR A 51 8.11 21.10 -1.20
N HIS A 52 8.60 19.92 -0.76
CA HIS A 52 10.01 19.62 -0.74
C HIS A 52 10.56 19.50 -2.17
N GLU A 53 11.81 19.93 -2.38
CA GLU A 53 12.46 19.96 -3.71
C GLU A 53 12.40 18.62 -4.46
N TRP A 54 12.44 17.48 -3.76
CA TRP A 54 12.36 16.15 -4.36
C TRP A 54 10.96 15.85 -4.90
N SER A 55 9.92 16.19 -4.16
CA SER A 55 8.53 16.02 -4.60
C SER A 55 8.17 16.97 -5.74
N GLU A 56 8.65 18.21 -5.68
CA GLU A 56 8.43 19.20 -6.74
C GLU A 56 9.21 18.86 -8.03
N LYS A 57 10.39 18.23 -7.91
CA LYS A 57 11.22 17.86 -9.06
C LYS A 57 10.51 16.91 -10.01
N THR A 58 9.78 15.92 -9.49
CA THR A 58 8.99 14.98 -10.29
C THR A 58 7.56 15.46 -10.49
N GLY A 59 6.98 16.09 -9.46
CA GLY A 59 5.61 16.59 -9.46
C GLY A 59 4.55 15.51 -9.63
N GLU A 60 4.87 14.23 -9.35
CA GLU A 60 3.98 13.09 -9.61
C GLU A 60 2.66 13.18 -8.83
N TYR A 61 2.66 13.77 -7.62
CA TYR A 61 1.45 13.99 -6.85
C TYR A 61 0.40 14.84 -7.59
N LYS A 62 0.82 15.70 -8.54
CA LYS A 62 -0.09 16.53 -9.37
C LYS A 62 -0.92 15.68 -10.32
N GLN A 63 -0.42 14.48 -10.69
CA GLN A 63 -1.11 13.48 -11.51
C GLN A 63 -1.68 12.32 -10.67
N GLY A 64 -1.66 12.44 -9.36
CA GLY A 64 -2.19 11.48 -8.39
C GLY A 64 -3.17 12.14 -7.45
N ILE A 65 -2.78 12.23 -6.17
CA ILE A 65 -3.67 12.72 -5.09
C ILE A 65 -4.25 14.11 -5.35
N ALA A 66 -3.52 15.04 -6.01
CA ALA A 66 -4.03 16.37 -6.29
C ALA A 66 -5.24 16.38 -7.24
N ARG A 67 -5.48 15.29 -8.00
CA ARG A 67 -6.64 15.13 -8.87
C ARG A 67 -7.92 14.74 -8.12
N ILE A 68 -7.79 14.20 -6.93
CA ILE A 68 -8.91 13.66 -6.15
C ILE A 68 -9.07 14.31 -4.77
N TRP A 69 -8.06 15.03 -4.27
CA TRP A 69 -8.01 15.62 -2.93
C TRP A 69 -9.26 16.40 -2.51
N ASP A 70 -9.78 17.25 -3.36
CA ASP A 70 -10.93 18.13 -3.14
C ASP A 70 -12.05 17.92 -4.14
N ASN A 71 -12.06 16.76 -4.83
CA ASN A 71 -13.12 16.44 -5.79
C ASN A 71 -14.45 16.26 -5.05
N PRO A 72 -15.53 17.01 -5.43
CA PRO A 72 -16.82 16.93 -4.75
C PRO A 72 -17.56 15.61 -4.98
N ASN A 73 -17.15 14.82 -5.97
CA ASN A 73 -17.77 13.54 -6.35
C ASN A 73 -16.98 12.32 -5.84
N ILE A 74 -16.24 12.47 -4.76
CA ILE A 74 -15.47 11.35 -4.16
C ILE A 74 -16.44 10.23 -3.73
N PRO A 75 -16.22 8.98 -4.16
CA PRO A 75 -16.96 7.83 -3.64
C PRO A 75 -16.84 7.73 -2.11
N GLU A 76 -17.95 7.41 -1.44
CA GLU A 76 -17.99 7.31 0.03
C GLU A 76 -16.96 6.31 0.57
N ASP A 77 -16.73 5.23 -0.13
CA ASP A 77 -15.78 4.17 0.24
C ASP A 77 -14.32 4.65 0.37
N ILE A 78 -13.93 5.77 -0.26
CA ILE A 78 -12.58 6.31 -0.10
C ILE A 78 -12.49 7.45 0.92
N ALA A 79 -13.58 7.74 1.63
CA ALA A 79 -13.64 8.83 2.60
C ALA A 79 -12.58 8.68 3.70
N SER A 80 -12.42 7.49 4.29
CA SER A 80 -11.40 7.22 5.33
C SER A 80 -9.98 7.50 4.88
N TYR A 81 -9.66 7.22 3.61
CA TYR A 81 -8.38 7.56 3.02
C TYR A 81 -8.21 9.08 2.90
N ILE A 82 -9.17 9.78 2.33
CA ILE A 82 -9.14 11.24 2.18
C ILE A 82 -9.09 11.95 3.53
N ASP A 83 -9.83 11.47 4.52
CA ASP A 83 -9.81 12.02 5.88
C ASP A 83 -8.44 11.86 6.55
N SER A 84 -7.72 10.77 6.28
CA SER A 84 -6.35 10.59 6.74
C SER A 84 -5.43 11.71 6.21
N ILE A 85 -5.61 12.13 4.95
CA ILE A 85 -4.85 13.21 4.34
C ILE A 85 -5.30 14.57 4.90
N LYS A 86 -6.61 14.81 5.00
CA LYS A 86 -7.19 16.05 5.54
C LYS A 86 -6.73 16.31 6.97
N THR A 87 -6.72 15.27 7.82
CA THR A 87 -6.25 15.36 9.20
C THR A 87 -4.80 15.81 9.25
N LEU A 88 -3.94 15.31 8.36
CA LEU A 88 -2.53 15.67 8.30
C LEU A 88 -2.31 17.12 7.84
N ASN A 89 -3.25 17.68 7.10
CA ASN A 89 -3.22 19.03 6.55
C ASN A 89 -4.15 20.02 7.28
N ASN A 90 -4.74 19.63 8.42
CA ASN A 90 -5.74 20.43 9.17
C ASN A 90 -6.93 20.91 8.30
N GLY A 91 -7.28 20.16 7.25
CA GLY A 91 -8.34 20.50 6.31
C GLY A 91 -8.02 21.64 5.34
N GLU A 92 -6.77 22.17 5.39
CA GLU A 92 -6.30 23.27 4.54
C GLU A 92 -5.77 22.77 3.18
N LYS A 93 -4.79 23.46 2.62
CA LYS A 93 -4.17 23.09 1.33
C LYS A 93 -3.38 21.78 1.46
N LEU A 94 -3.41 20.97 0.41
CA LEU A 94 -2.60 19.75 0.30
C LEU A 94 -1.11 20.12 0.29
N ARG A 95 -0.45 19.91 1.41
CA ARG A 95 0.99 20.09 1.61
C ARG A 95 1.67 18.81 2.01
N TYR A 96 1.09 18.08 2.95
CA TYR A 96 1.64 16.83 3.44
C TYR A 96 0.87 15.65 2.90
N TYR A 97 1.61 14.62 2.50
CA TYR A 97 1.03 13.36 2.10
C TYR A 97 1.38 12.25 3.10
N PRO A 98 0.41 11.47 3.59
CA PRO A 98 0.69 10.37 4.48
C PRO A 98 1.29 9.20 3.71
N GLY A 99 2.39 8.65 4.20
CA GLY A 99 2.78 7.29 3.83
C GLY A 99 1.84 6.25 4.46
N SER A 100 1.97 5.01 4.04
CA SER A 100 1.17 3.88 4.56
C SER A 100 1.08 3.84 6.10
N PRO A 101 2.17 4.13 6.88
CA PRO A 101 2.07 4.16 8.33
C PRO A 101 1.14 5.25 8.86
N ARG A 102 1.14 6.44 8.25
CA ARG A 102 0.26 7.54 8.68
C ARG A 102 -1.19 7.31 8.28
N VAL A 103 -1.43 6.71 7.11
CA VAL A 103 -2.77 6.27 6.71
C VAL A 103 -3.31 5.26 7.71
N ALA A 104 -2.52 4.26 8.10
CA ALA A 104 -2.92 3.29 9.10
C ALA A 104 -3.16 3.94 10.47
N ARG A 105 -2.23 4.81 10.91
CA ARG A 105 -2.31 5.45 12.24
C ARG A 105 -3.55 6.32 12.41
N ALA A 106 -3.98 6.99 11.35
CA ALA A 106 -5.21 7.80 11.37
C ALA A 106 -6.48 6.95 11.56
N GLN A 107 -6.41 5.66 11.26
CA GLN A 107 -7.59 4.78 11.22
C GLN A 107 -7.65 3.74 12.34
N ILE A 108 -6.52 3.37 12.97
CA ILE A 108 -6.51 2.36 14.04
C ILE A 108 -7.14 2.90 15.33
N ARG A 109 -7.76 2.00 16.09
CA ARG A 109 -8.41 2.28 17.36
C ARG A 109 -7.42 2.15 18.52
N PRO A 110 -7.74 2.61 19.75
CA PRO A 110 -6.83 2.52 20.90
C PRO A 110 -6.36 1.10 21.25
N GLN A 111 -7.15 0.07 20.95
CA GLN A 111 -6.82 -1.33 21.21
C GLN A 111 -5.98 -1.98 20.09
N ASP A 112 -5.88 -1.35 18.94
CA ASP A 112 -5.13 -1.87 17.79
C ASP A 112 -3.64 -1.48 17.87
N ARG A 113 -2.79 -2.17 17.14
CA ARG A 113 -1.34 -2.00 17.21
C ARG A 113 -0.72 -1.94 15.81
N MET A 114 0.43 -1.25 15.70
CA MET A 114 1.23 -1.16 14.48
C MET A 114 2.64 -1.72 14.71
N VAL A 115 3.13 -2.42 13.71
CA VAL A 115 4.52 -2.90 13.59
C VAL A 115 5.09 -2.38 12.29
N LEU A 116 6.02 -1.46 12.37
CA LEU A 116 6.64 -0.78 11.24
C LEU A 116 8.08 -1.25 11.09
N THR A 117 8.48 -1.53 9.86
CA THR A 117 9.85 -1.96 9.55
C THR A 117 10.42 -1.08 8.46
N GLU A 118 11.60 -0.50 8.73
CA GLU A 118 12.31 0.33 7.76
C GLU A 118 13.81 0.04 7.85
N LEU A 119 14.39 -0.41 6.73
CA LEU A 119 15.80 -0.80 6.69
C LEU A 119 16.72 0.36 6.30
N HIS A 120 16.18 1.33 5.54
CA HIS A 120 17.01 2.40 5.00
C HIS A 120 17.57 3.29 6.12
N PRO A 121 18.91 3.48 6.21
CA PRO A 121 19.55 4.10 7.37
C PRO A 121 19.18 5.58 7.56
N ALA A 122 18.77 6.27 6.49
CA ALA A 122 18.35 7.67 6.58
C ALA A 122 16.84 7.83 6.81
N ASP A 123 16.01 6.86 6.44
CA ASP A 123 14.56 6.96 6.56
C ASP A 123 14.06 6.44 7.91
N HIS A 124 14.71 5.41 8.46
CA HIS A 124 14.38 4.87 9.77
C HIS A 124 14.38 5.94 10.90
N PRO A 125 15.40 6.83 11.06
CA PRO A 125 15.36 7.87 12.10
C PRO A 125 14.22 8.87 11.90
N LEU A 126 13.83 9.16 10.66
CA LEU A 126 12.69 10.02 10.34
C LEU A 126 11.38 9.36 10.75
N LEU A 127 11.23 8.06 10.49
CA LEU A 127 10.08 7.28 10.93
C LEU A 127 9.98 7.23 12.47
N GLU A 128 11.09 7.03 13.18
CA GLU A 128 11.13 7.10 14.65
C GLU A 128 10.70 8.46 15.18
N GLN A 129 11.16 9.55 14.54
CA GLN A 129 10.75 10.89 14.89
C GLN A 129 9.26 11.13 14.66
N GLU A 130 8.72 10.62 13.53
CA GLU A 130 7.33 10.80 13.12
C GLU A 130 6.36 10.16 14.12
N PHE A 131 6.72 9.01 14.71
CA PHE A 131 5.91 8.29 15.69
C PHE A 131 6.46 8.35 17.12
N HIS A 132 7.25 9.39 17.41
CA HIS A 132 7.85 9.54 18.73
C HIS A 132 6.80 9.50 19.85
N ARG A 133 7.02 8.63 20.85
CA ARG A 133 6.12 8.40 22.00
C ARG A 133 4.73 7.80 21.67
N ASP A 134 4.49 7.34 20.45
CA ASP A 134 3.26 6.63 20.14
C ASP A 134 3.32 5.19 20.66
N ARG A 135 2.55 4.90 21.71
CA ARG A 135 2.57 3.60 22.40
C ARG A 135 1.96 2.46 21.57
N GLN A 136 1.20 2.78 20.53
CA GLN A 136 0.60 1.78 19.64
C GLN A 136 1.56 1.35 18.52
N VAL A 137 2.68 2.06 18.33
CA VAL A 137 3.62 1.87 17.23
C VAL A 137 4.93 1.27 17.73
N SER A 138 5.33 0.15 17.14
CA SER A 138 6.65 -0.45 17.32
C SER A 138 7.42 -0.35 16.02
N ILE A 139 8.62 0.23 16.03
CA ILE A 139 9.47 0.46 14.86
C ILE A 139 10.72 -0.41 14.95
N TYR A 140 11.12 -1.01 13.84
CA TYR A 140 12.27 -1.90 13.75
C TYR A 140 13.17 -1.53 12.57
N LYS A 141 14.48 -1.41 12.84
CA LYS A 141 15.50 -1.22 11.80
C LYS A 141 16.05 -2.56 11.35
N GLU A 142 15.30 -3.24 10.50
CA GLU A 142 15.69 -4.54 9.96
C GLU A 142 15.01 -4.82 8.61
N ASP A 143 15.39 -5.92 7.98
CA ASP A 143 14.73 -6.42 6.78
C ASP A 143 13.27 -6.80 7.05
N GLY A 144 12.35 -6.24 6.25
CA GLY A 144 10.90 -6.39 6.45
C GLY A 144 10.43 -7.84 6.36
N PHE A 145 10.97 -8.63 5.44
CA PHE A 145 10.59 -10.03 5.29
C PHE A 145 11.12 -10.89 6.45
N LYS A 146 12.34 -10.58 6.90
CA LYS A 146 12.91 -11.25 8.08
C LYS A 146 12.09 -10.93 9.34
N ARG A 147 11.72 -9.65 9.52
CA ARG A 147 10.87 -9.23 10.64
C ARG A 147 9.52 -9.91 10.59
N LEU A 148 8.87 -9.93 9.44
CA LEU A 148 7.57 -10.56 9.24
C LEU A 148 7.60 -12.03 9.67
N LYS A 149 8.60 -12.80 9.23
CA LYS A 149 8.79 -14.18 9.63
C LYS A 149 8.88 -14.38 11.16
N GLY A 150 9.52 -13.44 11.88
CA GLY A 150 9.65 -13.48 13.34
C GLY A 150 8.41 -13.03 14.10
N SER A 151 7.51 -12.27 13.45
CA SER A 151 6.35 -11.63 14.10
C SER A 151 5.04 -12.39 13.90
N LEU A 152 4.98 -13.38 13.02
CA LEU A 152 3.77 -14.13 12.71
C LEU A 152 3.71 -15.48 13.42
N PRO A 153 2.53 -15.92 13.87
CA PRO A 153 1.28 -15.19 13.89
C PRO A 153 1.25 -14.12 14.99
N PRO A 154 0.55 -13.00 14.79
CA PRO A 154 0.43 -11.94 15.80
C PRO A 154 -0.45 -12.39 16.98
N GLN A 155 -0.30 -11.70 18.11
CA GLN A 155 -1.11 -12.00 19.32
C GLN A 155 -2.61 -11.79 19.06
N GLU A 156 -2.97 -10.78 18.29
CA GLU A 156 -4.33 -10.40 17.93
C GLU A 156 -5.02 -11.45 17.04
N ARG A 157 -4.24 -12.30 16.35
CA ARG A 157 -4.73 -13.29 15.38
C ARG A 157 -5.58 -12.69 14.25
N ARG A 158 -5.56 -11.37 14.12
CA ARG A 158 -6.25 -10.58 13.09
C ARG A 158 -5.35 -9.42 12.68
N GLY A 159 -5.38 -9.05 11.41
CA GLY A 159 -4.62 -7.89 10.94
C GLY A 159 -4.36 -7.90 9.45
N LEU A 160 -3.63 -6.87 9.07
CA LEU A 160 -3.15 -6.60 7.72
C LEU A 160 -1.63 -6.60 7.72
N VAL A 161 -1.03 -7.27 6.75
CA VAL A 161 0.38 -7.13 6.37
C VAL A 161 0.43 -6.38 5.05
N LEU A 162 1.00 -5.19 5.05
CA LEU A 162 1.34 -4.45 3.82
C LEU A 162 2.77 -4.78 3.42
N ILE A 163 2.95 -5.16 2.15
CA ILE A 163 4.23 -5.53 1.54
C ILE A 163 4.46 -4.60 0.35
N ASP A 164 5.43 -3.71 0.48
CA ASP A 164 5.71 -2.64 -0.48
C ASP A 164 7.23 -2.45 -0.68
N PRO A 165 7.95 -3.49 -1.19
CA PRO A 165 9.38 -3.36 -1.44
C PRO A 165 9.66 -2.39 -2.60
N PRO A 166 10.89 -1.85 -2.71
CA PRO A 166 11.22 -0.83 -3.70
C PRO A 166 11.26 -1.34 -5.15
N TYR A 167 11.29 -2.65 -5.38
CA TYR A 167 11.41 -3.29 -6.70
C TYR A 167 12.54 -2.70 -7.57
N GLU A 168 13.68 -2.38 -6.95
CA GLU A 168 14.88 -1.93 -7.68
C GLU A 168 15.52 -3.08 -8.49
N LEU A 169 15.30 -4.32 -8.07
CA LEU A 169 15.87 -5.52 -8.67
C LEU A 169 14.78 -6.55 -9.00
N ALA A 170 14.85 -7.17 -10.16
CA ALA A 170 13.91 -8.22 -10.58
C ALA A 170 13.79 -9.40 -9.57
N LYS A 171 14.83 -9.67 -8.77
CA LYS A 171 14.76 -10.69 -7.72
C LYS A 171 13.72 -10.38 -6.63
N GLU A 172 13.37 -9.11 -6.40
CA GLU A 172 12.46 -8.70 -5.32
C GLU A 172 11.04 -9.22 -5.54
N TYR A 173 10.61 -9.39 -6.79
CA TYR A 173 9.35 -10.07 -7.12
C TYR A 173 9.32 -11.51 -6.59
N ARG A 174 10.44 -12.26 -6.75
CA ARG A 174 10.58 -13.62 -6.22
C ARG A 174 10.72 -13.65 -4.70
N ASP A 175 11.40 -12.65 -4.13
CA ASP A 175 11.56 -12.50 -2.67
C ASP A 175 10.17 -12.29 -2.01
N VAL A 176 9.26 -11.53 -2.65
CA VAL A 176 7.85 -11.37 -2.23
C VAL A 176 7.11 -12.71 -2.22
N VAL A 177 7.18 -13.50 -3.32
CA VAL A 177 6.54 -14.82 -3.40
C VAL A 177 7.03 -15.73 -2.27
N GLN A 178 8.35 -15.74 -2.03
CA GLN A 178 8.94 -16.52 -0.95
C GLN A 178 8.52 -16.04 0.44
N ALA A 179 8.41 -14.73 0.64
CA ALA A 179 7.94 -14.14 1.89
C ALA A 179 6.49 -14.52 2.18
N ILE A 180 5.63 -14.47 1.16
CA ILE A 180 4.22 -14.91 1.26
C ILE A 180 4.13 -16.39 1.61
N PHE A 181 4.87 -17.27 0.92
CA PHE A 181 4.89 -18.69 1.24
C PHE A 181 5.20 -18.97 2.72
N GLN A 182 6.23 -18.31 3.24
CA GLN A 182 6.64 -18.50 4.64
C GLN A 182 5.66 -17.90 5.64
N SER A 183 5.11 -16.72 5.32
CA SER A 183 4.19 -16.00 6.18
C SER A 183 2.83 -16.69 6.26
N HIS A 184 2.28 -17.11 5.11
CA HIS A 184 1.00 -17.80 5.03
C HIS A 184 1.03 -19.15 5.78
N LYS A 185 2.13 -19.90 5.70
CA LYS A 185 2.31 -21.13 6.52
C LYS A 185 2.19 -20.87 8.03
N ARG A 186 2.58 -19.68 8.50
CA ARG A 186 2.53 -19.31 9.92
C ARG A 186 1.18 -18.72 10.30
N TRP A 187 0.57 -18.00 9.38
CA TRP A 187 -0.67 -17.28 9.62
C TRP A 187 -1.57 -17.26 8.38
N ALA A 188 -2.18 -18.41 8.09
CA ALA A 188 -3.01 -18.61 6.91
C ALA A 188 -4.27 -17.72 6.84
N THR A 189 -4.72 -17.19 7.99
CA THR A 189 -5.92 -16.33 8.08
C THR A 189 -5.61 -14.83 8.06
N GLY A 190 -4.33 -14.45 7.94
CA GLY A 190 -3.91 -13.06 7.79
C GLY A 190 -4.31 -12.48 6.45
N ILE A 191 -4.57 -11.17 6.42
CA ILE A 191 -4.74 -10.44 5.18
C ILE A 191 -3.37 -9.94 4.75
N TYR A 192 -2.94 -10.28 3.53
CA TYR A 192 -1.69 -9.81 2.95
C TYR A 192 -2.00 -8.94 1.75
N ALA A 193 -1.56 -7.69 1.77
CA ALA A 193 -1.70 -6.74 0.67
C ALA A 193 -0.31 -6.44 0.10
N ILE A 194 -0.08 -6.86 -1.12
CA ILE A 194 1.20 -6.76 -1.82
C ILE A 194 1.04 -5.67 -2.88
N TRP A 195 1.78 -4.58 -2.75
CA TRP A 195 1.89 -3.60 -3.80
C TRP A 195 2.87 -4.06 -4.89
N TYR A 196 2.63 -3.68 -6.14
CA TYR A 196 3.57 -3.88 -7.24
C TYR A 196 3.49 -2.76 -8.28
N PRO A 197 4.65 -2.35 -8.88
CA PRO A 197 4.70 -1.45 -10.02
C PRO A 197 4.67 -2.25 -11.33
N VAL A 198 4.03 -1.74 -12.37
CA VAL A 198 4.15 -2.27 -13.72
C VAL A 198 5.19 -1.43 -14.46
N VAL A 199 6.44 -1.85 -14.37
CA VAL A 199 7.57 -1.32 -15.14
C VAL A 199 7.91 -2.29 -16.29
N ASN A 200 7.85 -3.59 -16.01
CA ASN A 200 7.95 -4.67 -16.96
C ASN A 200 6.84 -5.67 -16.68
N ARG A 201 5.94 -5.86 -17.63
CA ARG A 201 4.76 -6.75 -17.45
C ARG A 201 5.16 -8.20 -17.16
N CYS A 202 6.22 -8.70 -17.78
CA CYS A 202 6.68 -10.08 -17.55
C CYS A 202 7.08 -10.35 -16.09
N ASP A 203 7.70 -9.37 -15.39
CA ASP A 203 8.05 -9.54 -13.98
C ASP A 203 6.81 -9.73 -13.09
N ILE A 204 5.70 -9.07 -13.47
CA ILE A 204 4.42 -9.19 -12.76
C ILE A 204 3.76 -10.54 -13.07
N GLU A 205 3.79 -10.98 -14.32
CA GLU A 205 3.27 -12.28 -14.74
C GLU A 205 4.01 -13.41 -14.03
N ASP A 206 5.34 -13.36 -13.96
CA ASP A 206 6.18 -14.32 -13.22
C ASP A 206 5.84 -14.33 -11.72
N MET A 207 5.61 -13.16 -11.12
CA MET A 207 5.21 -13.07 -9.70
C MET A 207 3.82 -13.68 -9.48
N ILE A 208 2.85 -13.41 -10.37
CA ILE A 208 1.50 -13.97 -10.29
C ILE A 208 1.56 -15.50 -10.42
N GLU A 209 2.27 -16.02 -11.42
CA GLU A 209 2.46 -17.46 -11.60
C GLU A 209 3.10 -18.10 -10.36
N GLY A 210 4.10 -17.42 -9.79
CA GLY A 210 4.71 -17.84 -8.54
C GLY A 210 3.73 -17.92 -7.36
N LEU A 211 2.82 -16.95 -7.23
CA LEU A 211 1.78 -16.95 -6.19
C LEU A 211 0.72 -18.03 -6.41
N GLU A 212 0.28 -18.25 -7.65
CA GLU A 212 -0.63 -19.36 -8.03
C GLU A 212 -0.03 -20.72 -7.64
N GLY A 213 1.27 -20.92 -7.90
CA GLY A 213 1.98 -22.14 -7.58
C GLY A 213 2.08 -22.46 -6.08
N LEU A 214 1.78 -21.50 -5.19
CA LEU A 214 1.82 -21.72 -3.73
C LEU A 214 0.64 -22.56 -3.21
N GLY A 215 -0.41 -22.78 -4.00
CA GLY A 215 -1.62 -23.47 -3.57
C GLY A 215 -2.46 -22.68 -2.55
N ILE A 216 -2.24 -21.36 -2.44
CA ILE A 216 -3.02 -20.46 -1.62
C ILE A 216 -4.27 -20.05 -2.40
N ARG A 217 -5.42 -20.03 -1.75
CA ARG A 217 -6.68 -19.58 -2.34
C ARG A 217 -7.00 -18.13 -1.94
N LYS A 218 -8.04 -17.57 -2.57
CA LYS A 218 -8.53 -16.20 -2.30
C LYS A 218 -7.45 -15.15 -2.55
N ILE A 219 -6.93 -15.09 -3.76
CA ILE A 219 -5.97 -14.10 -4.22
C ILE A 219 -6.65 -13.17 -5.23
N LEU A 220 -6.85 -11.91 -4.85
CA LEU A 220 -7.47 -10.87 -5.68
C LEU A 220 -6.40 -9.94 -6.22
N GLN A 221 -6.44 -9.66 -7.52
CA GLN A 221 -5.63 -8.62 -8.18
C GLN A 221 -6.46 -7.37 -8.43
N ILE A 222 -5.88 -6.22 -8.14
CA ILE A 222 -6.45 -4.88 -8.33
C ILE A 222 -5.37 -4.06 -9.03
N GLU A 223 -5.65 -3.45 -10.18
CA GLU A 223 -4.65 -2.69 -10.94
C GLU A 223 -5.27 -1.44 -11.55
N LEU A 224 -4.53 -0.33 -11.52
CA LEU A 224 -4.83 0.91 -12.24
C LEU A 224 -3.66 1.26 -13.15
N GLY A 225 -3.89 1.24 -14.45
CA GLY A 225 -2.96 1.73 -15.47
C GLY A 225 -3.22 3.19 -15.79
N VAL A 226 -2.16 3.95 -16.03
CA VAL A 226 -2.21 5.36 -16.42
C VAL A 226 -1.78 5.55 -17.88
N SER A 227 -1.11 4.56 -18.45
CA SER A 227 -0.73 4.50 -19.87
C SER A 227 -0.67 3.05 -20.34
N PRO A 228 -0.74 2.79 -21.66
CA PRO A 228 -0.51 1.45 -22.20
C PRO A 228 0.89 0.93 -21.81
N ASP A 229 1.00 -0.39 -21.65
CA ASP A 229 2.29 -1.03 -21.40
C ASP A 229 3.23 -0.78 -22.59
N THR A 230 4.42 -0.31 -22.28
CA THR A 230 5.46 -0.01 -23.27
C THR A 230 6.79 -0.58 -22.82
N ASN A 231 7.74 -0.71 -23.75
CA ASN A 231 9.13 -1.07 -23.42
C ASN A 231 9.98 0.16 -23.02
N GLU A 232 9.35 1.33 -22.89
CA GLU A 232 10.01 2.55 -22.42
C GLU A 232 10.16 2.54 -20.91
N ARG A 233 11.09 3.32 -20.39
CA ARG A 233 11.29 3.43 -18.94
C ARG A 233 10.14 4.20 -18.29
N GLY A 234 9.62 3.65 -17.21
CA GLY A 234 8.59 4.26 -16.38
C GLY A 234 7.55 3.25 -15.91
N MET A 235 6.77 3.65 -14.93
CA MET A 235 5.68 2.85 -14.40
C MET A 235 4.40 3.15 -15.17
N THR A 236 3.87 2.19 -15.94
CA THR A 236 2.65 2.33 -16.74
C THR A 236 1.38 2.04 -15.97
N ALA A 237 1.48 1.18 -14.95
CA ALA A 237 0.40 0.82 -14.05
C ALA A 237 0.93 0.50 -12.65
N SER A 238 0.05 0.44 -11.71
CA SER A 238 0.33 0.03 -10.34
C SER A 238 -0.82 -0.82 -9.80
N GLY A 239 -0.50 -1.84 -9.02
CA GLY A 239 -1.52 -2.72 -8.49
C GLY A 239 -1.28 -3.22 -7.09
N MET A 240 -2.30 -3.90 -6.59
CA MET A 240 -2.31 -4.61 -5.32
C MET A 240 -2.73 -6.06 -5.56
N ILE A 241 -2.00 -7.00 -5.00
CA ILE A 241 -2.45 -8.38 -4.88
C ILE A 241 -2.84 -8.60 -3.42
N VAL A 242 -4.09 -8.98 -3.17
CA VAL A 242 -4.60 -9.16 -1.80
C VAL A 242 -4.95 -10.62 -1.56
N ILE A 243 -4.30 -11.24 -0.58
CA ILE A 243 -4.58 -12.59 -0.11
C ILE A 243 -5.53 -12.51 1.08
N ASN A 244 -6.57 -13.31 1.09
CA ASN A 244 -7.69 -13.26 2.03
C ASN A 244 -8.38 -11.89 2.04
N PRO A 245 -8.73 -11.32 0.87
CA PRO A 245 -9.37 -10.00 0.85
C PRO A 245 -10.68 -10.00 1.65
N PRO A 246 -11.04 -8.85 2.26
CA PRO A 246 -12.39 -8.66 2.77
C PRO A 246 -13.43 -8.88 1.66
N TRP A 247 -14.57 -9.49 2.03
CA TRP A 247 -15.60 -9.90 1.06
C TRP A 247 -16.18 -8.75 0.20
N LYS A 248 -16.14 -7.50 0.66
CA LYS A 248 -16.57 -6.31 -0.10
C LYS A 248 -15.48 -5.73 -1.00
N LEU A 249 -14.21 -6.08 -0.80
CA LEU A 249 -13.11 -5.38 -1.44
C LEU A 249 -13.19 -5.42 -2.98
N GLU A 250 -13.57 -6.56 -3.54
CA GLU A 250 -13.74 -6.70 -4.99
C GLU A 250 -14.80 -5.73 -5.54
N SER A 251 -16.01 -5.72 -4.95
CA SER A 251 -17.09 -4.85 -5.40
C SER A 251 -16.76 -3.37 -5.20
N GLN A 252 -16.19 -3.01 -4.06
CA GLN A 252 -15.75 -1.63 -3.78
C GLN A 252 -14.72 -1.15 -4.80
N MET A 253 -13.71 -1.96 -5.11
CA MET A 253 -12.70 -1.57 -6.09
C MET A 253 -13.24 -1.48 -7.51
N LYS A 254 -14.22 -2.32 -7.89
CA LYS A 254 -14.93 -2.20 -9.18
C LYS A 254 -15.74 -0.90 -9.31
N GLU A 255 -16.18 -0.33 -8.22
CA GLU A 255 -16.86 0.98 -8.18
C GLU A 255 -15.88 2.15 -8.12
N ILE A 256 -14.76 2.00 -7.40
CA ILE A 256 -13.77 3.06 -7.20
C ILE A 256 -12.87 3.27 -8.42
N LEU A 257 -12.40 2.19 -9.05
CA LEU A 257 -11.40 2.30 -10.11
C LEU A 257 -11.86 3.08 -11.35
N PRO A 258 -13.13 3.00 -11.82
CA PRO A 258 -13.62 3.87 -12.88
C PRO A 258 -13.52 5.36 -12.52
N PHE A 259 -13.82 5.74 -11.28
CA PHE A 259 -13.65 7.11 -10.80
C PHE A 259 -12.17 7.53 -10.81
N LEU A 260 -11.26 6.67 -10.32
CA LEU A 260 -9.83 6.96 -10.32
C LEU A 260 -9.28 7.08 -11.74
N GLN A 261 -9.68 6.20 -12.65
CA GLN A 261 -9.29 6.28 -14.06
C GLN A 261 -9.70 7.61 -14.67
N GLU A 262 -10.96 8.02 -14.51
CA GLU A 262 -11.46 9.29 -15.05
C GLU A 262 -10.74 10.49 -14.43
N ALA A 263 -10.49 10.48 -13.12
CA ALA A 263 -9.83 11.58 -12.44
C ALA A 263 -8.32 11.68 -12.76
N ILE A 264 -7.62 10.54 -12.86
CA ILE A 264 -6.15 10.50 -12.92
C ILE A 264 -5.65 10.35 -14.37
N ALA A 265 -6.28 9.51 -15.18
CA ALA A 265 -5.82 9.17 -16.53
C ALA A 265 -6.99 8.96 -17.50
N PRO A 266 -7.81 10.00 -17.77
CA PRO A 266 -9.07 9.85 -18.53
C PRO A 266 -8.88 9.37 -19.97
N ALA A 267 -7.74 9.70 -20.60
CA ALA A 267 -7.50 9.39 -22.02
C ALA A 267 -6.83 8.03 -22.24
N THR A 268 -6.00 7.58 -21.32
CA THR A 268 -5.11 6.41 -21.50
C THR A 268 -5.25 5.38 -20.40
N GLY A 269 -5.95 5.72 -19.32
CA GLY A 269 -6.10 4.85 -18.17
C GLY A 269 -6.91 3.59 -18.47
N HIS A 270 -6.58 2.56 -17.75
CA HIS A 270 -7.32 1.30 -17.71
C HIS A 270 -7.28 0.72 -16.29
N TRP A 271 -8.15 -0.23 -16.01
CA TRP A 271 -8.16 -0.86 -14.70
C TRP A 271 -8.56 -2.33 -14.78
N LYS A 272 -8.23 -3.05 -13.70
CA LYS A 272 -8.49 -4.48 -13.58
C LYS A 272 -8.84 -4.84 -12.13
N VAL A 273 -9.82 -5.69 -11.93
CA VAL A 273 -10.14 -6.37 -10.65
C VAL A 273 -10.53 -7.80 -10.95
N ASP A 274 -9.58 -8.71 -10.76
CA ASP A 274 -9.74 -10.12 -11.11
C ASP A 274 -9.21 -11.05 -10.02
N TRP A 275 -9.81 -12.22 -9.90
CA TRP A 275 -9.30 -13.27 -9.05
C TRP A 275 -8.16 -14.02 -9.76
N ILE A 276 -6.94 -13.93 -9.19
CA ILE A 276 -5.83 -14.80 -9.57
C ILE A 276 -6.17 -16.24 -9.17
N VAL A 277 -6.57 -16.42 -7.90
CA VAL A 277 -7.05 -17.71 -7.38
C VAL A 277 -8.33 -17.46 -6.58
N PRO A 278 -9.50 -17.92 -7.04
CA PRO A 278 -10.76 -17.75 -6.32
C PRO A 278 -10.83 -18.60 -5.03
N GLU A 279 -12.01 -18.57 -4.35
CA GLU A 279 -12.28 -19.38 -3.16
C GLU A 279 -12.14 -20.88 -3.40
#